data_4a71af8ecab0dcbfacf69a65aac90ad0
#
_entry.id   4a71af8ecab0dcbfacf69a65aac90ad0
#
_cell.length_a   1.000
_cell.length_b   1.000
_cell.length_c   1.000
_cell.angle_alpha   90.00
_cell.angle_beta   90.00
_cell.angle_gamma   90.00
#
_symmetry.space_group_name_H-M   'P 1'
#
loop_
_entity.id
_entity.type
_entity.pdbx_description
1 polymer ?
#
loop_
_entity_poly.entity_id
_entity_poly.type
_entity_poly.pdbx_seq_one_letter_code
_entity_poly.pdbx_strand_id
1 'polypeptide(L)'
;MVWNEKLKSEIPVCWDLILAKDVCPIITGKEDANFSTSNGQYPFFTCSKETLRCDSFAFEGSSILIAGNGDFNVKHYTGKFNAYQRTYVLIPSSDYYACLYYSANSKIGQFKDNSNGSIIKFITKGNVENIELFKSDNTSLYNILNRLLFKVEQNNIEIESLVKQRDELLPLLMNGQVSLNSD
;
A
#
# COMPACT_ATOMS: atom_id res chain seq x y z
N MET A 1 -23.47 12.04 16.52
CA MET A 1 -22.08 11.74 16.90
C MET A 1 -22.09 10.97 18.20
N VAL A 2 -21.19 10.01 18.34
CA VAL A 2 -21.00 9.18 19.54
C VAL A 2 -19.50 9.17 19.84
N TRP A 3 -19.15 9.29 21.12
CA TRP A 3 -17.75 9.20 21.53
C TRP A 3 -17.23 7.76 21.39
N ASN A 4 -16.10 7.58 20.73
CA ASN A 4 -15.43 6.30 20.59
C ASN A 4 -14.16 6.28 21.46
N GLU A 5 -14.15 5.45 22.50
CA GLU A 5 -13.07 5.35 23.48
C GLU A 5 -11.73 4.91 22.85
N LYS A 6 -11.78 4.05 21.85
CA LYS A 6 -10.57 3.55 21.17
C LYS A 6 -9.90 4.62 20.31
N LEU A 7 -10.69 5.43 19.65
CA LEU A 7 -10.21 6.49 18.76
C LEU A 7 -10.01 7.82 19.48
N LYS A 8 -10.53 7.94 20.70
CA LYS A 8 -10.57 9.18 21.49
C LYS A 8 -11.14 10.36 20.68
N SER A 9 -12.19 10.08 19.90
CA SER A 9 -12.86 11.06 19.05
C SER A 9 -14.34 10.73 18.88
N GLU A 10 -15.13 11.73 18.49
CA GLU A 10 -16.51 11.53 18.13
C GLU A 10 -16.63 10.96 16.72
N ILE A 11 -17.45 9.91 16.57
CA ILE A 11 -17.77 9.29 15.27
C ILE A 11 -19.27 9.37 15.00
N PRO A 12 -19.72 9.29 13.74
CA PRO A 12 -21.14 9.17 13.42
C PRO A 12 -21.77 7.94 14.10
N VAL A 13 -22.99 8.08 14.58
CA VAL A 13 -23.73 6.99 15.27
C VAL A 13 -23.91 5.76 14.37
N CYS A 14 -23.97 5.97 13.05
CA CYS A 14 -24.14 4.91 12.06
C CYS A 14 -22.84 4.23 11.62
N TRP A 15 -21.71 4.55 12.28
CA TRP A 15 -20.43 3.91 11.97
C TRP A 15 -20.13 2.82 12.99
N ASP A 16 -19.81 1.63 12.49
CA ASP A 16 -19.32 0.50 13.26
C ASP A 16 -17.81 0.32 13.02
N LEU A 17 -17.14 -0.33 13.98
CA LEU A 17 -15.77 -0.81 13.80
C LEU A 17 -15.81 -2.29 13.43
N ILE A 18 -15.17 -2.63 12.33
CA ILE A 18 -14.95 -4.01 11.88
C ILE A 18 -13.45 -4.28 11.78
N LEU A 19 -13.05 -5.53 11.70
CA LEU A 19 -11.66 -5.94 11.61
C LEU A 19 -11.29 -6.33 10.17
N ALA A 20 -10.02 -6.21 9.81
CA ALA A 20 -9.53 -6.60 8.49
C ALA A 20 -9.88 -8.04 8.13
N LYS A 21 -9.84 -8.96 9.09
CA LYS A 21 -10.23 -10.38 8.92
C LYS A 21 -11.69 -10.56 8.51
N ASP A 22 -12.56 -9.61 8.85
CA ASP A 22 -14.00 -9.67 8.53
C ASP A 22 -14.27 -9.14 7.10
N VAL A 23 -13.28 -8.47 6.50
CA VAL A 23 -13.37 -7.84 5.17
C VAL A 23 -12.77 -8.73 4.08
N CYS A 24 -11.63 -9.34 4.36
CA CYS A 24 -10.97 -10.23 3.42
C CYS A 24 -10.02 -11.21 4.13
N PRO A 25 -9.69 -12.34 3.48
CA PRO A 25 -8.66 -13.24 4.00
C PRO A 25 -7.29 -12.58 3.98
N ILE A 26 -6.49 -12.80 5.03
CA ILE A 26 -5.10 -12.39 5.09
C ILE A 26 -4.23 -13.56 4.61
N ILE A 27 -3.58 -13.38 3.48
CA ILE A 27 -2.72 -14.37 2.85
C ILE A 27 -1.27 -13.88 2.94
N THR A 28 -0.29 -14.76 2.92
CA THR A 28 1.13 -14.39 2.75
C THR A 28 1.59 -14.71 1.34
N GLY A 29 2.60 -14.00 0.88
CA GLY A 29 3.33 -14.39 -0.32
C GLY A 29 3.92 -15.80 -0.17
N LYS A 30 4.37 -16.38 -1.26
CA LYS A 30 4.87 -17.78 -1.29
C LYS A 30 6.35 -17.85 -1.64
N GLU A 31 6.89 -16.81 -2.25
CA GLU A 31 8.23 -16.84 -2.82
C GLU A 31 9.28 -16.32 -1.86
N ASP A 32 10.52 -16.77 -2.04
CA ASP A 32 11.68 -16.26 -1.33
C ASP A 32 12.14 -14.89 -1.89
N ALA A 33 12.97 -14.18 -1.13
CA ALA A 33 13.51 -12.88 -1.54
C ALA A 33 14.33 -12.95 -2.85
N ASN A 34 14.95 -14.09 -3.13
CA ASN A 34 15.77 -14.33 -4.32
C ASN A 34 14.94 -14.64 -5.59
N PHE A 35 13.62 -14.63 -5.50
CA PHE A 35 12.74 -14.90 -6.65
C PHE A 35 12.72 -13.75 -7.67
N SER A 36 13.25 -12.59 -7.31
CA SER A 36 13.29 -11.42 -8.20
C SER A 36 14.23 -11.63 -9.39
N THR A 37 13.82 -11.11 -10.56
CA THR A 37 14.60 -11.06 -11.79
C THR A 37 14.71 -9.62 -12.28
N SER A 38 15.82 -9.25 -12.91
CA SER A 38 16.09 -7.85 -13.33
C SER A 38 15.07 -7.31 -14.33
N ASN A 39 14.55 -8.17 -15.21
CA ASN A 39 13.68 -7.81 -16.35
C ASN A 39 12.33 -8.53 -16.30
N GLY A 40 11.89 -8.96 -15.11
CA GLY A 40 10.64 -9.69 -14.95
C GLY A 40 9.43 -8.88 -15.41
N GLN A 41 8.40 -9.57 -15.86
CA GLN A 41 7.18 -8.96 -16.40
C GLN A 41 6.27 -8.41 -15.29
N TYR A 42 6.25 -9.05 -14.12
CA TYR A 42 5.31 -8.73 -13.04
C TYR A 42 6.01 -8.05 -11.86
N PRO A 43 5.32 -7.17 -11.13
CA PRO A 43 5.82 -6.65 -9.86
C PRO A 43 6.00 -7.77 -8.84
N PHE A 44 7.10 -7.70 -8.08
CA PHE A 44 7.37 -8.56 -6.95
C PHE A 44 7.49 -7.74 -5.68
N PHE A 45 6.55 -7.91 -4.78
CA PHE A 45 6.46 -7.13 -3.55
C PHE A 45 7.14 -7.85 -2.40
N THR A 46 8.18 -7.23 -1.87
CA THR A 46 8.90 -7.66 -0.67
C THR A 46 8.59 -6.74 0.51
N CYS A 47 9.26 -6.97 1.65
CA CYS A 47 9.18 -6.06 2.78
C CYS A 47 9.93 -4.73 2.58
N SER A 48 10.76 -4.60 1.53
CA SER A 48 11.39 -3.34 1.14
C SER A 48 10.36 -2.33 0.63
N LYS A 49 10.67 -1.05 0.68
CA LYS A 49 9.87 0.01 0.03
C LYS A 49 9.88 -0.11 -1.49
N GLU A 50 10.99 -0.52 -2.05
CA GLU A 50 11.14 -0.73 -3.49
C GLU A 50 10.35 -1.95 -3.96
N THR A 51 9.83 -1.85 -5.17
CA THR A 51 9.13 -2.93 -5.84
C THR A 51 10.09 -3.58 -6.83
N LEU A 52 10.34 -4.87 -6.64
CA LEU A 52 11.17 -5.69 -7.53
C LEU A 52 10.33 -6.23 -8.70
N ARG A 53 10.95 -7.03 -9.56
CA ARG A 53 10.30 -7.67 -10.72
C ARG A 53 10.47 -9.17 -10.66
N CYS A 54 9.56 -9.93 -11.30
CA CYS A 54 9.63 -11.38 -11.43
C CYS A 54 8.94 -11.85 -12.72
N ASP A 55 9.16 -13.12 -13.09
CA ASP A 55 8.69 -13.67 -14.37
C ASP A 55 7.30 -14.32 -14.28
N SER A 56 6.78 -14.55 -13.08
CA SER A 56 5.45 -15.12 -12.88
C SER A 56 4.66 -14.41 -11.80
N PHE A 57 3.33 -14.54 -11.83
CA PHE A 57 2.45 -13.98 -10.83
C PHE A 57 1.73 -15.09 -10.04
N ALA A 58 1.41 -14.82 -8.79
CA ALA A 58 0.62 -15.69 -7.92
C ALA A 58 -0.69 -15.04 -7.45
N PHE A 59 -0.80 -13.73 -7.60
CA PHE A 59 -1.95 -12.94 -7.18
C PHE A 59 -2.45 -12.04 -8.31
N GLU A 60 -3.75 -11.78 -8.33
CA GLU A 60 -4.40 -10.84 -9.26
C GLU A 60 -5.54 -10.12 -8.54
N GLY A 61 -5.63 -8.80 -8.73
CA GLY A 61 -6.69 -7.97 -8.16
C GLY A 61 -6.18 -6.69 -7.51
N SER A 62 -7.12 -5.95 -6.90
CA SER A 62 -6.82 -4.75 -6.11
C SER A 62 -6.43 -5.16 -4.70
N SER A 63 -5.16 -5.04 -4.38
CA SER A 63 -4.55 -5.63 -3.18
C SER A 63 -3.89 -4.58 -2.30
N ILE A 64 -3.97 -4.79 -1.00
CA ILE A 64 -3.19 -4.08 0.02
C ILE A 64 -2.08 -5.02 0.48
N LEU A 65 -0.86 -4.53 0.50
CA LEU A 65 0.36 -5.27 0.77
C LEU A 65 1.03 -4.71 2.02
N ILE A 66 1.21 -5.52 3.05
CA ILE A 66 1.78 -5.09 4.33
C ILE A 66 3.07 -5.85 4.57
N ALA A 67 4.17 -5.12 4.76
CA ALA A 67 5.45 -5.70 5.11
C ALA A 67 5.40 -6.34 6.50
N GLY A 68 5.65 -7.64 6.58
CA GLY A 68 5.57 -8.40 7.83
C GLY A 68 6.84 -8.34 8.68
N ASN A 69 7.96 -7.85 8.16
CA ASN A 69 9.21 -7.70 8.88
C ASN A 69 10.03 -6.50 8.36
N GLY A 70 11.07 -6.14 9.10
CA GLY A 70 12.01 -5.09 8.73
C GLY A 70 11.42 -3.69 8.82
N ASP A 71 11.50 -2.91 7.75
CA ASP A 71 10.93 -1.55 7.69
C ASP A 71 9.47 -1.62 7.27
N PHE A 72 8.58 -1.69 8.24
CA PHE A 72 7.14 -1.81 8.02
C PHE A 72 6.63 -0.73 7.09
N ASN A 73 5.98 -1.14 6.03
CA ASN A 73 5.33 -0.28 5.05
C ASN A 73 4.04 -0.93 4.56
N VAL A 74 3.14 -0.11 4.03
CA VAL A 74 1.91 -0.54 3.40
C VAL A 74 1.93 -0.02 1.97
N LYS A 75 1.70 -0.92 1.03
CA LYS A 75 1.56 -0.62 -0.39
C LYS A 75 0.18 -1.00 -0.87
N HIS A 76 -0.23 -0.48 -1.98
CA HIS A 76 -1.40 -0.95 -2.71
C HIS A 76 -1.05 -1.14 -4.18
N TYR A 77 -1.73 -2.08 -4.83
CA TYR A 77 -1.50 -2.38 -6.23
C TYR A 77 -2.72 -3.05 -6.84
N THR A 78 -3.01 -2.73 -8.10
CA THR A 78 -4.05 -3.38 -8.88
C THR A 78 -3.46 -4.01 -10.13
N GLY A 79 -3.62 -5.32 -10.27
CA GLY A 79 -3.11 -6.09 -11.39
C GLY A 79 -2.56 -7.45 -10.99
N LYS A 80 -1.71 -8.02 -11.85
CA LYS A 80 -1.02 -9.29 -11.63
C LYS A 80 0.33 -9.06 -10.97
N PHE A 81 0.63 -9.79 -9.88
CA PHE A 81 1.86 -9.61 -9.11
C PHE A 81 2.25 -10.89 -8.37
N ASN A 82 3.43 -10.86 -7.79
CA ASN A 82 3.88 -11.85 -6.82
C ASN A 82 4.34 -11.19 -5.52
N ALA A 83 4.44 -11.95 -4.43
CA ALA A 83 4.80 -11.44 -3.13
C ALA A 83 5.72 -12.40 -2.36
N TYR A 84 6.64 -11.80 -1.62
CA TYR A 84 7.54 -12.50 -0.70
C TYR A 84 6.77 -13.10 0.47
N GLN A 85 7.20 -14.29 0.94
CA GLN A 85 6.54 -15.07 1.99
C GLN A 85 6.29 -14.33 3.31
N ARG A 86 6.97 -13.21 3.57
CA ARG A 86 6.74 -12.35 4.74
C ARG A 86 6.00 -11.05 4.41
N THR A 87 5.40 -10.97 3.25
CA THR A 87 4.49 -9.88 2.86
C THR A 87 3.06 -10.39 2.99
N TYR A 88 2.25 -9.71 3.78
CA TYR A 88 0.82 -10.00 3.87
C TYR A 88 0.10 -9.37 2.69
N VAL A 89 -0.77 -10.16 2.06
CA VAL A 89 -1.58 -9.79 0.90
C VAL A 89 -3.04 -9.84 1.31
N LEU A 90 -3.73 -8.72 1.16
CA LEU A 90 -5.14 -8.53 1.45
C LEU A 90 -5.83 -8.09 0.17
N ILE A 91 -6.85 -8.84 -0.27
CA ILE A 91 -7.64 -8.52 -1.47
C ILE A 91 -9.08 -8.26 -1.03
N PRO A 92 -9.40 -7.05 -0.57
CA PRO A 92 -10.74 -6.70 -0.13
C PRO A 92 -11.68 -6.48 -1.32
N SER A 93 -12.99 -6.43 -1.05
CA SER A 93 -13.93 -5.87 -2.01
C SER A 93 -13.62 -4.40 -2.30
N SER A 94 -14.10 -3.91 -3.45
CA SER A 94 -13.87 -2.52 -3.87
C SER A 94 -14.23 -1.48 -2.82
N ASP A 95 -15.31 -1.71 -2.06
CA ASP A 95 -15.81 -0.76 -1.07
C ASP A 95 -14.80 -0.51 0.06
N TYR A 96 -14.11 -1.55 0.49
CA TYR A 96 -13.16 -1.44 1.60
C TYR A 96 -11.71 -1.16 1.20
N TYR A 97 -11.40 -1.06 -0.10
CA TYR A 97 -10.03 -0.96 -0.58
C TYR A 97 -9.26 0.22 0.02
N ALA A 98 -9.72 1.43 -0.21
CA ALA A 98 -9.04 2.62 0.33
C ALA A 98 -9.15 2.70 1.86
N CYS A 99 -10.29 2.30 2.43
CA CYS A 99 -10.48 2.28 3.88
C CYS A 99 -9.45 1.37 4.55
N LEU A 100 -9.27 0.15 4.05
CA LEU A 100 -8.28 -0.79 4.55
C LEU A 100 -6.83 -0.26 4.36
N TYR A 101 -6.52 0.33 3.21
CA TYR A 101 -5.21 0.93 2.97
C TYR A 101 -4.87 2.00 3.99
N TYR A 102 -5.75 2.98 4.19
CA TYR A 102 -5.51 4.07 5.15
C TYR A 102 -5.48 3.58 6.59
N SER A 103 -6.35 2.62 6.95
CA SER A 103 -6.35 2.00 8.28
C SER A 103 -5.05 1.24 8.55
N ALA A 104 -4.58 0.44 7.60
CA ALA A 104 -3.30 -0.26 7.71
C ALA A 104 -2.12 0.73 7.83
N ASN A 105 -2.13 1.79 7.03
CA ASN A 105 -1.08 2.79 7.02
C ASN A 105 -1.00 3.55 8.37
N SER A 106 -2.14 3.86 8.98
CA SER A 106 -2.20 4.49 10.30
C SER A 106 -1.63 3.62 11.42
N LYS A 107 -1.59 2.29 11.24
CA LYS A 107 -1.07 1.33 12.23
C LYS A 107 0.44 1.10 12.14
N ILE A 108 1.14 1.63 11.12
CA ILE A 108 2.59 1.41 10.95
C ILE A 108 3.39 1.82 12.18
N GLY A 109 3.06 2.95 12.81
CA GLY A 109 3.69 3.38 14.06
C GLY A 109 3.53 2.33 15.17
N GLN A 110 2.31 1.87 15.40
CA GLN A 110 2.02 0.82 16.39
C GLN A 110 2.71 -0.50 16.06
N PHE A 111 2.84 -0.86 14.77
CA PHE A 111 3.58 -2.05 14.36
C PHE A 111 5.07 -1.94 14.71
N LYS A 112 5.68 -0.76 14.55
CA LYS A 112 7.07 -0.51 14.94
C LYS A 112 7.28 -0.62 16.46
N ASP A 113 6.35 -0.11 17.25
CA ASP A 113 6.42 -0.11 18.71
C ASP A 113 6.15 -1.50 19.29
N ASN A 114 5.18 -2.22 18.75
CA ASN A 114 4.71 -3.52 19.23
C ASN A 114 5.33 -4.73 18.49
N SER A 115 6.34 -4.49 17.66
CA SER A 115 6.97 -5.56 16.89
C SER A 115 7.84 -6.46 17.76
N ASN A 116 7.82 -7.76 17.47
CA ASN A 116 8.64 -8.77 18.11
C ASN A 116 10.02 -8.83 17.44
N GLY A 117 10.99 -9.39 18.16
CA GLY A 117 12.35 -9.63 17.68
C GLY A 117 13.35 -8.56 18.09
N SER A 118 14.54 -9.01 18.48
CA SER A 118 15.64 -8.17 18.96
C SER A 118 16.53 -7.64 17.83
N ILE A 119 16.65 -8.39 16.73
CA ILE A 119 17.50 -8.05 15.59
C ILE A 119 16.65 -7.63 14.38
N ILE A 120 15.65 -8.46 14.03
CA ILE A 120 14.70 -8.14 12.96
C ILE A 120 13.32 -8.07 13.57
N LYS A 121 12.72 -6.91 13.52
CA LYS A 121 11.35 -6.67 13.98
C LYS A 121 10.36 -7.33 13.03
N PHE A 122 9.33 -8.00 13.57
CA PHE A 122 8.27 -8.60 12.79
C PHE A 122 6.90 -8.44 13.45
N ILE A 123 5.86 -8.46 12.65
CA ILE A 123 4.47 -8.52 13.07
C ILE A 123 3.88 -9.89 12.72
N THR A 124 2.88 -10.29 13.48
CA THR A 124 2.16 -11.54 13.27
C THR A 124 0.95 -11.34 12.38
N LYS A 125 0.41 -12.43 11.83
CA LYS A 125 -0.86 -12.42 11.12
C LYS A 125 -1.98 -11.81 11.97
N GLY A 126 -2.03 -12.12 13.27
CA GLY A 126 -2.99 -11.56 14.21
C GLY A 126 -2.92 -10.03 14.32
N ASN A 127 -1.73 -9.42 14.18
CA ASN A 127 -1.61 -7.96 14.15
C ASN A 127 -2.33 -7.38 12.93
N VAL A 128 -2.22 -8.04 11.77
CA VAL A 128 -2.88 -7.62 10.52
C VAL A 128 -4.39 -7.89 10.57
N GLU A 129 -4.79 -9.05 11.07
CA GLU A 129 -6.20 -9.45 11.24
C GLU A 129 -6.99 -8.47 12.11
N ASN A 130 -6.33 -7.88 13.11
CA ASN A 130 -6.92 -6.94 14.07
C ASN A 130 -6.80 -5.46 13.65
N ILE A 131 -6.45 -5.15 12.41
CA ILE A 131 -6.56 -3.80 11.89
C ILE A 131 -8.03 -3.40 11.89
N GLU A 132 -8.35 -2.31 12.56
CA GLU A 132 -9.70 -1.77 12.69
C GLU A 132 -10.03 -0.85 11.52
N LEU A 133 -11.20 -1.06 10.92
CA LEU A 133 -11.75 -0.21 9.85
C LEU A 133 -13.14 0.31 10.27
N PHE A 134 -13.51 1.42 9.66
CA PHE A 134 -14.89 1.91 9.78
C PHE A 134 -15.78 1.21 8.76
N LYS A 135 -16.92 0.75 9.25
CA LYS A 135 -18.06 0.32 8.44
C LYS A 135 -19.14 1.40 8.50
N SER A 136 -19.59 1.85 7.36
CA SER A 136 -20.69 2.79 7.19
C SER A 136 -21.68 2.24 6.17
N ASP A 137 -22.95 2.49 6.36
CA ASP A 137 -23.99 2.18 5.37
C ASP A 137 -23.96 3.14 4.17
N ASN A 138 -23.19 4.23 4.27
CA ASN A 138 -23.04 5.20 3.22
C ASN A 138 -21.98 4.75 2.19
N THR A 139 -22.41 4.05 1.15
CA THR A 139 -21.53 3.59 0.06
C THR A 139 -20.83 4.72 -0.69
N SER A 140 -21.42 5.93 -0.71
CA SER A 140 -20.80 7.10 -1.34
C SER A 140 -19.48 7.50 -0.66
N LEU A 141 -19.34 7.24 0.64
CA LEU A 141 -18.11 7.51 1.39
C LEU A 141 -16.95 6.66 0.86
N TYR A 142 -17.17 5.36 0.67
CA TYR A 142 -16.15 4.45 0.12
C TYR A 142 -15.74 4.84 -1.29
N ASN A 143 -16.71 5.21 -2.13
CA ASN A 143 -16.44 5.69 -3.48
C ASN A 143 -15.57 6.97 -3.48
N ILE A 144 -15.83 7.90 -2.57
CA ILE A 144 -15.03 9.12 -2.41
C ILE A 144 -13.60 8.74 -1.98
N LEU A 145 -13.43 7.88 -0.96
CA LEU A 145 -12.12 7.45 -0.48
C LEU A 145 -11.32 6.73 -1.58
N ASN A 146 -11.95 5.83 -2.32
CA ASN A 146 -11.31 5.13 -3.43
C ASN A 146 -10.87 6.09 -4.54
N ARG A 147 -11.71 7.08 -4.89
CA ARG A 147 -11.36 8.11 -5.88
C ARG A 147 -10.20 8.99 -5.41
N LEU A 148 -10.15 9.35 -4.14
CA LEU A 148 -9.06 10.11 -3.55
C LEU A 148 -7.75 9.30 -3.58
N LEU A 149 -7.78 8.03 -3.20
CA LEU A 149 -6.61 7.15 -3.27
C LEU A 149 -6.10 7.02 -4.70
N PHE A 150 -6.99 6.78 -5.66
CA PHE A 150 -6.65 6.73 -7.09
C PHE A 150 -6.03 8.05 -7.57
N LYS A 151 -6.58 9.20 -7.17
CA LYS A 151 -6.03 10.51 -7.55
C LYS A 151 -4.62 10.73 -6.99
N VAL A 152 -4.38 10.32 -5.75
CA VAL A 152 -3.03 10.37 -5.14
C VAL A 152 -2.04 9.50 -5.94
N GLU A 153 -2.46 8.30 -6.33
CA GLU A 153 -1.63 7.41 -7.14
C GLU A 153 -1.30 8.02 -8.51
N GLN A 154 -2.30 8.57 -9.21
CA GLN A 154 -2.07 9.24 -10.50
C GLN A 154 -1.10 10.43 -10.36
N ASN A 155 -1.25 11.24 -9.33
CA ASN A 155 -0.35 12.35 -9.08
C ASN A 155 1.09 11.87 -8.81
N ASN A 156 1.27 10.76 -8.07
CA ASN A 156 2.60 10.20 -7.81
C ASN A 156 3.26 9.69 -9.10
N ILE A 157 2.53 8.99 -9.96
CA ILE A 157 3.01 8.54 -11.27
C ILE A 157 3.43 9.74 -12.15
N GLU A 158 2.63 10.80 -12.16
CA GLU A 158 2.94 12.02 -12.89
C GLU A 158 4.21 12.70 -12.36
N ILE A 159 4.34 12.81 -11.02
CA ILE A 159 5.55 13.35 -10.37
C ILE A 159 6.79 12.54 -10.76
N GLU A 160 6.75 11.21 -10.71
CA GLU A 160 7.86 10.35 -11.11
C GLU A 160 8.26 10.58 -12.58
N SER A 161 7.26 10.69 -13.47
CA SER A 161 7.49 10.98 -14.88
C SER A 161 8.14 12.35 -15.11
N LEU A 162 7.63 13.38 -14.42
CA LEU A 162 8.17 14.75 -14.51
C LEU A 162 9.61 14.84 -13.94
N VAL A 163 9.87 14.15 -12.83
CA VAL A 163 11.23 14.06 -12.26
C VAL A 163 12.19 13.43 -13.27
N LYS A 164 11.80 12.33 -13.91
CA LYS A 164 12.61 11.69 -14.95
C LYS A 164 12.88 12.62 -16.12
N GLN A 165 11.87 13.29 -16.63
CA GLN A 165 12.01 14.27 -17.72
C GLN A 165 12.94 15.43 -17.32
N ARG A 166 12.81 15.96 -16.12
CA ARG A 166 13.71 17.00 -15.58
C ARG A 166 15.16 16.51 -15.59
N ASP A 167 15.41 15.31 -15.06
CA ASP A 167 16.75 14.76 -14.91
C ASP A 167 17.39 14.43 -16.27
N GLU A 168 16.59 14.11 -17.28
CA GLU A 168 17.05 13.94 -18.67
C GLU A 168 17.35 15.28 -19.37
N LEU A 169 16.52 16.30 -19.17
CA LEU A 169 16.63 17.58 -19.88
C LEU A 169 17.63 18.54 -19.23
N LEU A 170 17.75 18.56 -17.90
CA LEU A 170 18.61 19.51 -17.20
C LEU A 170 20.07 19.48 -17.65
N PRO A 171 20.73 18.31 -17.80
CA PRO A 171 22.09 18.24 -18.32
C PRO A 171 22.22 18.77 -19.76
N LEU A 172 21.21 18.54 -20.61
CA LEU A 172 21.21 18.99 -22.00
C LEU A 172 21.12 20.52 -22.10
N LEU A 173 20.28 21.13 -21.25
CA LEU A 173 20.18 22.60 -21.14
C LEU A 173 21.47 23.22 -20.60
N MET A 174 22.08 22.63 -19.57
CA MET A 174 23.32 23.11 -18.97
C MET A 174 24.51 23.02 -19.96
N ASN A 175 24.50 22.05 -20.86
CA ASN A 175 25.53 21.86 -21.87
C ASN A 175 25.24 22.64 -23.17
N GLY A 176 24.18 23.42 -23.24
CA GLY A 176 23.78 24.19 -24.41
C GLY A 176 23.37 23.33 -25.63
N GLN A 177 23.01 22.07 -25.38
CA GLN A 177 22.59 21.13 -26.45
C GLN A 177 21.12 21.30 -26.84
N VAL A 178 20.33 21.99 -25.99
CA VAL A 178 18.91 22.32 -26.21
C VAL A 178 18.69 23.76 -25.78
N SER A 179 17.92 24.53 -26.56
CA SER A 179 17.45 25.86 -26.17
C SER A 179 15.95 25.86 -25.97
N LEU A 180 15.48 26.66 -25.02
CA LEU A 180 14.04 26.95 -24.87
C LEU A 180 13.65 27.96 -25.96
N ASN A 181 12.71 27.59 -26.84
CA ASN A 181 12.09 28.59 -27.73
C ASN A 181 11.21 29.49 -26.89
N SER A 182 11.53 30.78 -26.84
CA SER A 182 10.67 31.81 -26.28
C SER A 182 9.70 32.22 -27.41
N ASP A 183 8.46 31.74 -27.34
CA ASP A 183 7.35 32.31 -28.12
C ASP A 183 6.84 33.59 -27.48
#